data_2fa07a711dbc75cdd521f12166e2a8d0
#
_entry.id   2fa07a711dbc75cdd521f12166e2a8d0
#
_cell.length_a   1.000
_cell.length_b   1.000
_cell.length_c   1.000
_cell.angle_alpha   90.00
_cell.angle_beta   90.00
_cell.angle_gamma   90.00
#
_symmetry.space_group_name_H-M   'P 1'
#
loop_
_entity.id
_entity.type
_entity.pdbx_description
1 polymer ?
#
loop_
_entity_poly.entity_id
_entity_poly.type
_entity_poly.pdbx_seq_one_letter_code
_entity_poly.pdbx_strand_id
1 'polypeptide(L)'
;MRWRHPSDGLVYPDQFISVAADHGLITELTGVVLRSAMNQAKIWKQGGYVVPIAVNISMDDLASLDFPDAVALLAREAGIDPQLITLEVTEGQVMRQLSTALDVLCRLRLKRFRLAIDDFGTGHSSLAQLRDLPFDELKIDRGFVHGAASDGTRRAICTASLGMAKQLHMQAVGEGIEDRADWDVLRALGCEAGQGYFIARPMPAEEVLDWMSAWREQHGPAAISKA
;
A
#
# COMPACT_ATOMS: atom_id res chain seq x y z
N MET A 1 8.79 1.39 -6.26
CA MET A 1 9.76 0.69 -7.13
C MET A 1 10.30 1.62 -8.21
N ARG A 2 11.57 1.43 -8.68
CA ARG A 2 12.20 2.11 -9.83
C ARG A 2 13.08 1.08 -10.52
N TRP A 3 13.16 1.12 -11.85
CA TRP A 3 13.99 0.20 -12.62
C TRP A 3 15.27 0.90 -13.09
N ARG A 4 16.43 0.37 -12.67
CA ARG A 4 17.72 0.84 -13.17
C ARG A 4 18.02 0.11 -14.49
N HIS A 5 17.60 0.74 -15.59
CA HIS A 5 17.79 0.19 -16.93
C HIS A 5 19.26 0.34 -17.40
N PRO A 6 19.84 -0.66 -18.08
CA PRO A 6 21.27 -0.62 -18.47
C PRO A 6 21.67 0.55 -19.37
N SER A 7 20.77 1.00 -20.26
CA SER A 7 21.01 2.09 -21.21
C SER A 7 20.29 3.40 -20.87
N ASP A 8 19.06 3.33 -20.29
CA ASP A 8 18.16 4.47 -20.16
C ASP A 8 18.17 5.07 -18.75
N GLY A 9 19.03 4.55 -17.88
CA GLY A 9 19.15 5.03 -16.50
C GLY A 9 17.99 4.63 -15.61
N LEU A 10 17.41 5.56 -14.84
CA LEU A 10 16.33 5.28 -13.92
C LEU A 10 14.96 5.40 -14.59
N VAL A 11 14.27 4.29 -14.77
CA VAL A 11 12.94 4.20 -15.39
C VAL A 11 11.86 4.14 -14.31
N TYR A 12 10.79 4.91 -14.50
CA TYR A 12 9.67 5.02 -13.56
C TYR A 12 8.59 3.98 -13.82
N PRO A 13 7.79 3.59 -12.80
CA PRO A 13 6.80 2.51 -12.89
C PRO A 13 5.79 2.66 -14.02
N ASP A 14 5.30 3.87 -14.26
CA ASP A 14 4.34 4.23 -15.30
C ASP A 14 4.84 3.90 -16.73
N GLN A 15 6.16 3.84 -16.91
CA GLN A 15 6.79 3.57 -18.20
C GLN A 15 6.93 2.07 -18.51
N PHE A 16 6.91 1.18 -17.51
CA PHE A 16 7.17 -0.23 -17.76
C PHE A 16 6.13 -1.20 -17.18
N ILE A 17 5.31 -0.80 -16.20
CA ILE A 17 4.31 -1.70 -15.59
C ILE A 17 3.25 -2.11 -16.62
N SER A 18 2.72 -1.16 -17.41
CA SER A 18 1.75 -1.45 -18.47
C SER A 18 2.35 -2.39 -19.52
N VAL A 19 3.58 -2.15 -19.92
CA VAL A 19 4.29 -3.00 -20.88
C VAL A 19 4.47 -4.41 -20.34
N ALA A 20 4.85 -4.55 -19.07
CA ALA A 20 4.98 -5.86 -18.42
C ALA A 20 3.63 -6.59 -18.36
N ALA A 21 2.53 -5.89 -18.07
CA ALA A 21 1.18 -6.46 -18.05
C ALA A 21 0.76 -6.93 -19.45
N ASP A 22 0.93 -6.10 -20.48
CA ASP A 22 0.56 -6.41 -21.88
C ASP A 22 1.32 -7.63 -22.43
N HIS A 23 2.51 -7.90 -21.89
CA HIS A 23 3.34 -9.06 -22.30
C HIS A 23 3.26 -10.24 -21.34
N GLY A 24 2.35 -10.22 -20.35
CA GLY A 24 2.18 -11.32 -19.38
C GLY A 24 3.33 -11.50 -18.39
N LEU A 25 4.14 -10.45 -18.18
CA LEU A 25 5.31 -10.46 -17.30
C LEU A 25 5.02 -9.87 -15.91
N ILE A 26 3.79 -9.44 -15.65
CA ILE A 26 3.43 -8.71 -14.43
C ILE A 26 3.60 -9.56 -13.17
N THR A 27 3.21 -10.83 -13.21
CA THR A 27 3.35 -11.77 -12.08
C THR A 27 4.83 -12.05 -11.75
N GLU A 28 5.67 -12.19 -12.77
CA GLU A 28 7.12 -12.32 -12.56
C GLU A 28 7.70 -11.06 -11.93
N LEU A 29 7.28 -9.89 -12.41
CA LEU A 29 7.67 -8.60 -11.86
C LEU A 29 7.23 -8.46 -10.40
N THR A 30 5.98 -8.83 -10.07
CA THR A 30 5.47 -8.86 -8.68
C THR A 30 6.36 -9.76 -7.81
N GLY A 31 6.75 -10.94 -8.30
CA GLY A 31 7.66 -11.85 -7.59
C GLY A 31 9.05 -11.23 -7.32
N VAL A 32 9.60 -10.48 -8.28
CA VAL A 32 10.88 -9.75 -8.10
C VAL A 32 10.73 -8.65 -7.05
N VAL A 33 9.64 -7.88 -7.08
CA VAL A 33 9.37 -6.81 -6.13
C VAL A 33 9.20 -7.35 -4.72
N LEU A 34 8.40 -8.39 -4.54
CA LEU A 34 8.18 -9.05 -3.25
C LEU A 34 9.49 -9.56 -2.65
N ARG A 35 10.31 -10.24 -3.46
CA ARG A 35 11.63 -10.73 -3.02
C ARG A 35 12.54 -9.58 -2.59
N SER A 36 12.57 -8.50 -3.36
CA SER A 36 13.37 -7.32 -3.04
C SER A 36 12.89 -6.65 -1.74
N ALA A 37 11.57 -6.48 -1.58
CA ALA A 37 10.95 -5.90 -0.38
C ALA A 37 11.25 -6.73 0.88
N MET A 38 11.09 -8.05 0.80
CA MET A 38 11.36 -8.95 1.93
C MET A 38 12.85 -9.00 2.29
N ASN A 39 13.74 -8.98 1.30
CA ASN A 39 15.18 -8.87 1.54
C ASN A 39 15.54 -7.55 2.22
N GLN A 40 14.93 -6.45 1.81
CA GLN A 40 15.13 -5.15 2.44
C GLN A 40 14.61 -5.13 3.89
N ALA A 41 13.43 -5.69 4.15
CA ALA A 41 12.89 -5.84 5.50
C ALA A 41 13.83 -6.66 6.40
N LYS A 42 14.45 -7.73 5.84
CA LYS A 42 15.45 -8.53 6.55
C LYS A 42 16.69 -7.70 6.91
N ILE A 43 17.21 -6.89 5.99
CA ILE A 43 18.36 -6.00 6.25
C ILE A 43 18.03 -5.03 7.39
N TRP A 44 16.88 -4.36 7.36
CA TRP A 44 16.45 -3.45 8.41
C TRP A 44 16.29 -4.18 9.76
N LYS A 45 15.69 -5.37 9.76
CA LYS A 45 15.54 -6.19 10.97
C LYS A 45 16.89 -6.58 11.60
N GLN A 46 17.88 -6.92 10.78
CA GLN A 46 19.24 -7.20 11.24
C GLN A 46 19.90 -5.95 11.86
N GLY A 47 19.55 -4.76 11.37
CA GLY A 47 19.95 -3.48 11.95
C GLY A 47 19.14 -3.06 13.19
N GLY A 48 18.21 -3.90 13.67
CA GLY A 48 17.37 -3.62 14.84
C GLY A 48 16.08 -2.83 14.53
N TYR A 49 15.75 -2.63 13.26
CA TYR A 49 14.54 -1.90 12.84
C TYR A 49 13.48 -2.85 12.28
N VAL A 50 12.25 -2.70 12.76
CA VAL A 50 11.09 -3.45 12.23
C VAL A 50 10.23 -2.47 11.46
N VAL A 51 10.35 -2.51 10.12
CA VAL A 51 9.66 -1.59 9.21
C VAL A 51 8.69 -2.41 8.34
N PRO A 52 7.38 -2.19 8.44
CA PRO A 52 6.41 -2.79 7.53
C PRO A 52 6.60 -2.27 6.11
N ILE A 53 6.35 -3.12 5.11
CA ILE A 53 6.48 -2.76 3.70
C ILE A 53 5.17 -3.10 2.98
N ALA A 54 4.71 -2.17 2.15
CA ALA A 54 3.56 -2.36 1.27
C ALA A 54 4.03 -2.69 -0.15
N VAL A 55 3.35 -3.63 -0.81
CA VAL A 55 3.64 -4.06 -2.17
C VAL A 55 2.33 -4.19 -2.96
N ASN A 56 2.25 -3.47 -4.08
CA ASN A 56 1.15 -3.62 -5.02
C ASN A 56 1.21 -4.98 -5.71
N ILE A 57 0.06 -5.65 -5.80
CA ILE A 57 -0.14 -6.90 -6.54
C ILE A 57 -1.11 -6.70 -7.70
N SER A 58 -0.99 -7.52 -8.71
CA SER A 58 -1.75 -7.39 -9.96
C SER A 58 -3.06 -8.22 -9.95
N MET A 59 -3.89 -7.99 -10.97
CA MET A 59 -5.05 -8.86 -11.23
C MET A 59 -4.65 -10.30 -11.53
N ASP A 60 -3.54 -10.49 -12.24
CA ASP A 60 -3.06 -11.84 -12.59
C ASP A 60 -2.60 -12.59 -11.35
N ASP A 61 -2.02 -11.87 -10.36
CA ASP A 61 -1.68 -12.43 -9.05
C ASP A 61 -2.95 -12.87 -8.30
N LEU A 62 -4.01 -12.05 -8.32
CA LEU A 62 -5.30 -12.37 -7.69
C LEU A 62 -6.07 -13.50 -8.42
N ALA A 63 -5.77 -13.75 -9.68
CA ALA A 63 -6.35 -14.86 -10.45
C ALA A 63 -5.63 -16.20 -10.20
N SER A 64 -4.44 -16.17 -9.62
CA SER A 64 -3.61 -17.36 -9.38
C SER A 64 -3.85 -17.95 -7.99
N LEU A 65 -4.42 -19.16 -7.93
CA LEU A 65 -4.62 -19.88 -6.66
C LEU A 65 -3.30 -20.29 -5.98
N ASP A 66 -2.19 -20.33 -6.70
CA ASP A 66 -0.86 -20.67 -6.18
C ASP A 66 -0.14 -19.44 -5.60
N PHE A 67 -0.59 -18.23 -5.91
CA PHE A 67 0.04 -17.00 -5.47
C PHE A 67 0.21 -16.90 -3.95
N PRO A 68 -0.80 -17.22 -3.09
CA PRO A 68 -0.64 -17.17 -1.64
C PRO A 68 0.46 -18.09 -1.11
N ASP A 69 0.64 -19.26 -1.72
CA ASP A 69 1.68 -20.20 -1.31
C ASP A 69 3.08 -19.73 -1.76
N ALA A 70 3.17 -19.16 -2.96
CA ALA A 70 4.42 -18.57 -3.47
C ALA A 70 4.90 -17.40 -2.60
N VAL A 71 4.00 -16.47 -2.23
CA VAL A 71 4.34 -15.33 -1.37
C VAL A 71 4.76 -15.80 0.04
N ALA A 72 4.05 -16.80 0.60
CA ALA A 72 4.40 -17.36 1.90
C ALA A 72 5.77 -18.08 1.89
N LEU A 73 6.12 -18.71 0.78
CA LEU A 73 7.44 -19.31 0.60
C LEU A 73 8.53 -18.22 0.62
N LEU A 74 8.35 -17.13 -0.12
CA LEU A 74 9.28 -15.99 -0.12
C LEU A 74 9.49 -15.40 1.27
N ALA A 75 8.41 -15.18 2.03
CA ALA A 75 8.48 -14.65 3.40
C ALA A 75 9.26 -15.59 4.33
N ARG A 76 9.02 -16.90 4.22
CA ARG A 76 9.71 -17.93 4.99
C ARG A 76 11.21 -17.99 4.65
N GLU A 77 11.57 -17.95 3.37
CA GLU A 77 12.98 -17.96 2.92
C GLU A 77 13.72 -16.69 3.38
N ALA A 78 13.05 -15.54 3.37
CA ALA A 78 13.61 -14.30 3.89
C ALA A 78 13.67 -14.25 5.43
N GLY A 79 12.93 -15.10 6.15
CA GLY A 79 12.81 -15.07 7.61
C GLY A 79 12.03 -13.85 8.12
N ILE A 80 11.04 -13.39 7.33
CA ILE A 80 10.21 -12.23 7.62
C ILE A 80 8.82 -12.67 8.08
N ASP A 81 8.30 -12.05 9.14
CA ASP A 81 6.91 -12.25 9.57
C ASP A 81 5.97 -11.68 8.47
N PRO A 82 5.04 -12.50 7.93
CA PRO A 82 4.08 -12.03 6.94
C PRO A 82 3.30 -10.77 7.36
N GLN A 83 3.07 -10.53 8.64
CA GLN A 83 2.40 -9.33 9.15
C GLN A 83 3.16 -8.03 8.87
N LEU A 84 4.44 -8.10 8.52
CA LEU A 84 5.22 -6.94 8.09
C LEU A 84 5.05 -6.62 6.61
N ILE A 85 4.33 -7.45 5.86
CA ILE A 85 4.07 -7.23 4.45
C ILE A 85 2.58 -6.96 4.25
N THR A 86 2.28 -5.78 3.74
CA THR A 86 0.94 -5.39 3.29
C THR A 86 0.87 -5.56 1.77
N LEU A 87 -0.08 -6.34 1.29
CA LEU A 87 -0.33 -6.51 -0.14
C LEU A 87 -1.47 -5.57 -0.54
N GLU A 88 -1.20 -4.68 -1.49
CA GLU A 88 -2.11 -3.64 -1.94
C GLU A 88 -2.77 -4.04 -3.25
N VAL A 89 -4.08 -3.88 -3.34
CA VAL A 89 -4.89 -4.13 -4.54
C VAL A 89 -5.82 -2.96 -4.78
N THR A 90 -5.99 -2.54 -6.03
CA THR A 90 -6.93 -1.46 -6.32
C THR A 90 -8.37 -1.93 -6.23
N GLU A 91 -9.28 -1.01 -5.88
CA GLU A 91 -10.73 -1.27 -5.82
C GLU A 91 -11.25 -1.91 -7.10
N GLY A 92 -10.88 -1.35 -8.26
CA GLY A 92 -11.31 -1.84 -9.57
C GLY A 92 -10.81 -3.24 -9.92
N GLN A 93 -9.63 -3.64 -9.43
CA GLN A 93 -9.08 -4.98 -9.61
C GLN A 93 -9.96 -6.04 -8.93
N VAL A 94 -10.26 -5.85 -7.65
CA VAL A 94 -11.02 -6.82 -6.86
C VAL A 94 -12.41 -7.03 -7.44
N MET A 95 -13.06 -5.96 -7.93
CA MET A 95 -14.43 -6.04 -8.43
C MET A 95 -14.58 -6.77 -9.77
N ARG A 96 -13.52 -6.87 -10.57
CA ARG A 96 -13.56 -7.55 -11.87
C ARG A 96 -13.73 -9.06 -11.77
N GLN A 97 -13.13 -9.70 -10.73
CA GLN A 97 -13.18 -11.16 -10.54
C GLN A 97 -13.35 -11.49 -9.04
N LEU A 98 -14.42 -10.98 -8.45
CA LEU A 98 -14.62 -10.96 -7.00
C LEU A 98 -14.50 -12.35 -6.35
N SER A 99 -15.03 -13.40 -6.97
CA SER A 99 -15.02 -14.76 -6.39
C SER A 99 -13.61 -15.34 -6.28
N THR A 100 -12.79 -15.21 -7.33
CA THR A 100 -11.42 -15.72 -7.34
C THR A 100 -10.53 -14.87 -6.46
N ALA A 101 -10.68 -13.53 -6.55
CA ALA A 101 -9.95 -12.60 -5.69
C ALA A 101 -10.23 -12.87 -4.21
N LEU A 102 -11.48 -13.13 -3.82
CA LEU A 102 -11.84 -13.44 -2.43
C LEU A 102 -11.13 -14.69 -1.91
N ASP A 103 -11.06 -15.78 -2.69
CA ASP A 103 -10.35 -17.00 -2.30
C ASP A 103 -8.87 -16.70 -2.04
N VAL A 104 -8.21 -16.04 -3.00
CA VAL A 104 -6.78 -15.67 -2.88
C VAL A 104 -6.54 -14.75 -1.68
N LEU A 105 -7.38 -13.71 -1.50
CA LEU A 105 -7.27 -12.78 -0.38
C LEU A 105 -7.48 -13.48 0.98
N CYS A 106 -8.49 -14.35 1.10
CA CYS A 106 -8.72 -15.14 2.32
C CYS A 106 -7.51 -16.04 2.64
N ARG A 107 -6.93 -16.71 1.64
CA ARG A 107 -5.74 -17.55 1.83
C ARG A 107 -4.51 -16.73 2.24
N LEU A 108 -4.31 -15.52 1.69
CA LEU A 108 -3.26 -14.60 2.14
C LEU A 108 -3.46 -14.17 3.59
N ARG A 109 -4.70 -13.87 4.01
CA ARG A 109 -5.04 -13.57 5.41
C ARG A 109 -4.76 -14.73 6.35
N LEU A 110 -5.14 -15.96 5.97
CA LEU A 110 -4.82 -17.17 6.75
C LEU A 110 -3.30 -17.37 6.92
N LYS A 111 -2.51 -16.91 5.95
CA LYS A 111 -1.05 -16.89 6.01
C LYS A 111 -0.48 -15.66 6.72
N ARG A 112 -1.37 -14.82 7.31
CA ARG A 112 -1.06 -13.66 8.14
C ARG A 112 -0.47 -12.47 7.37
N PHE A 113 -0.60 -12.39 6.06
CA PHE A 113 -0.31 -11.16 5.33
C PHE A 113 -1.36 -10.10 5.63
N ARG A 114 -0.95 -8.84 5.63
CA ARG A 114 -1.88 -7.71 5.68
C ARG A 114 -2.36 -7.39 4.26
N LEU A 115 -3.60 -6.93 4.16
CA LEU A 115 -4.24 -6.59 2.90
C LEU A 115 -4.72 -5.14 2.95
N ALA A 116 -4.45 -4.37 1.89
CA ALA A 116 -4.94 -3.02 1.73
C ALA A 116 -5.72 -2.87 0.42
N ILE A 117 -6.84 -2.16 0.49
CA ILE A 117 -7.55 -1.71 -0.69
C ILE A 117 -7.05 -0.32 -1.08
N ASP A 118 -6.57 -0.19 -2.30
CA ASP A 118 -5.95 1.02 -2.85
C ASP A 118 -6.90 1.79 -3.77
N ASP A 119 -6.64 3.09 -3.99
CA ASP A 119 -7.42 4.00 -4.83
C ASP A 119 -8.91 4.06 -4.46
N PHE A 120 -9.23 3.91 -3.16
CA PHE A 120 -10.62 3.81 -2.71
C PHE A 120 -11.42 5.08 -2.99
N GLY A 121 -12.62 4.88 -3.59
CA GLY A 121 -13.54 5.94 -3.96
C GLY A 121 -13.48 6.34 -5.44
N THR A 122 -12.53 5.81 -6.22
CA THR A 122 -12.44 6.05 -7.66
C THR A 122 -13.27 5.05 -8.47
N GLY A 123 -13.68 3.94 -7.86
CA GLY A 123 -14.43 2.84 -8.45
C GLY A 123 -15.92 2.85 -8.14
N HIS A 124 -16.59 1.73 -8.42
CA HIS A 124 -18.04 1.53 -8.27
C HIS A 124 -18.35 0.38 -7.28
N SER A 125 -17.52 0.18 -6.26
CA SER A 125 -17.76 -0.88 -5.28
C SER A 125 -18.99 -0.61 -4.44
N SER A 126 -19.82 -1.63 -4.25
CA SER A 126 -20.88 -1.53 -3.25
C SER A 126 -20.29 -1.74 -1.85
N LEU A 127 -20.78 -0.98 -0.87
CA LEU A 127 -20.42 -1.15 0.55
C LEU A 127 -20.62 -2.60 1.03
N ALA A 128 -21.63 -3.29 0.47
CA ALA A 128 -21.91 -4.68 0.81
C ALA A 128 -20.78 -5.63 0.37
N GLN A 129 -20.18 -5.38 -0.80
CA GLN A 129 -19.05 -6.17 -1.29
C GLN A 129 -17.79 -5.92 -0.46
N LEU A 130 -17.52 -4.66 -0.11
CA LEU A 130 -16.35 -4.29 0.68
C LEU A 130 -16.38 -4.92 2.09
N ARG A 131 -17.57 -5.01 2.71
CA ARG A 131 -17.75 -5.60 4.02
C ARG A 131 -17.26 -7.05 4.11
N ASP A 132 -17.46 -7.80 3.02
CA ASP A 132 -17.19 -9.24 3.00
C ASP A 132 -15.74 -9.56 2.57
N LEU A 133 -14.95 -8.53 2.24
CA LEU A 133 -13.55 -8.66 1.86
C LEU A 133 -12.62 -8.54 3.07
N PRO A 134 -11.55 -9.35 3.15
CA PRO A 134 -10.71 -9.45 4.35
C PRO A 134 -9.59 -8.39 4.41
N PHE A 135 -9.92 -7.12 4.17
CA PHE A 135 -8.95 -6.04 4.22
C PHE A 135 -8.67 -5.54 5.63
N ASP A 136 -7.41 -5.16 5.88
CA ASP A 136 -6.94 -4.50 7.11
C ASP A 136 -6.87 -2.98 6.96
N GLU A 137 -6.65 -2.52 5.73
CA GLU A 137 -6.37 -1.11 5.43
C GLU A 137 -7.22 -0.63 4.25
N LEU A 138 -7.67 0.63 4.36
CA LEU A 138 -8.37 1.35 3.31
C LEU A 138 -7.56 2.62 2.99
N LYS A 139 -7.06 2.73 1.76
CA LYS A 139 -6.25 3.86 1.28
C LYS A 139 -7.16 4.81 0.52
N ILE A 140 -7.27 6.05 1.02
CA ILE A 140 -8.10 7.10 0.41
C ILE A 140 -7.30 7.76 -0.69
N ASP A 141 -7.81 7.70 -1.93
CA ASP A 141 -7.12 8.20 -3.11
C ASP A 141 -6.73 9.69 -3.00
N ARG A 142 -5.55 10.01 -3.56
CA ARG A 142 -4.97 11.36 -3.57
C ARG A 142 -5.91 12.42 -4.15
N GLY A 143 -6.76 12.06 -5.10
CA GLY A 143 -7.73 12.97 -5.71
C GLY A 143 -8.76 13.51 -4.72
N PHE A 144 -8.99 12.83 -3.61
CA PHE A 144 -9.86 13.28 -2.52
C PHE A 144 -9.06 13.94 -1.39
N VAL A 145 -7.84 13.50 -1.13
CA VAL A 145 -6.99 14.01 -0.05
C VAL A 145 -6.40 15.36 -0.41
N HIS A 146 -5.76 15.47 -1.58
CA HIS A 146 -5.13 16.73 -1.98
C HIS A 146 -6.16 17.82 -2.24
N GLY A 147 -6.02 18.95 -1.51
CA GLY A 147 -6.94 20.08 -1.57
C GLY A 147 -8.20 19.94 -0.72
N ALA A 148 -8.34 18.89 0.09
CA ALA A 148 -9.49 18.74 1.01
C ALA A 148 -9.60 19.87 2.04
N ALA A 149 -8.52 20.62 2.28
CA ALA A 149 -8.52 21.80 3.13
C ALA A 149 -9.43 22.91 2.61
N SER A 150 -9.48 23.10 1.29
CA SER A 150 -10.23 24.16 0.63
C SER A 150 -11.50 23.70 -0.09
N ASP A 151 -11.63 22.39 -0.36
CA ASP A 151 -12.76 21.79 -1.09
C ASP A 151 -13.64 20.97 -0.13
N GLY A 152 -14.87 21.50 0.12
CA GLY A 152 -15.84 20.86 1.01
C GLY A 152 -16.31 19.49 0.50
N THR A 153 -16.35 19.25 -0.83
CA THR A 153 -16.74 17.97 -1.42
C THR A 153 -15.68 16.92 -1.16
N ARG A 154 -14.42 17.24 -1.42
CA ARG A 154 -13.29 16.33 -1.13
C ARG A 154 -13.22 16.00 0.35
N ARG A 155 -13.37 17.00 1.21
CA ARG A 155 -13.43 16.81 2.67
C ARG A 155 -14.57 15.89 3.09
N ALA A 156 -15.76 16.04 2.50
CA ALA A 156 -16.91 15.17 2.79
C ALA A 156 -16.63 13.71 2.38
N ILE A 157 -15.98 13.49 1.24
CA ILE A 157 -15.57 12.16 0.77
C ILE A 157 -14.54 11.55 1.75
N CYS A 158 -13.49 12.29 2.12
CA CYS A 158 -12.53 11.83 3.13
C CYS A 158 -13.23 11.46 4.45
N THR A 159 -14.14 12.31 4.93
CA THR A 159 -14.90 12.04 6.17
C THR A 159 -15.72 10.75 6.07
N ALA A 160 -16.40 10.54 4.95
CA ALA A 160 -17.20 9.34 4.71
C ALA A 160 -16.32 8.09 4.63
N SER A 161 -15.18 8.15 3.92
CA SER A 161 -14.23 7.03 3.80
C SER A 161 -13.62 6.65 5.16
N LEU A 162 -13.24 7.63 5.97
CA LEU A 162 -12.75 7.42 7.34
C LEU A 162 -13.81 6.76 8.24
N GLY A 163 -15.05 7.27 8.16
CA GLY A 163 -16.19 6.69 8.89
C GLY A 163 -16.44 5.25 8.52
N MET A 164 -16.35 4.92 7.23
CA MET A 164 -16.52 3.56 6.71
C MET A 164 -15.38 2.64 7.14
N ALA A 165 -14.12 3.04 6.98
CA ALA A 165 -12.95 2.27 7.44
C ALA A 165 -13.11 1.89 8.91
N LYS A 166 -13.51 2.84 9.76
CA LYS A 166 -13.77 2.62 11.17
C LYS A 166 -14.89 1.58 11.42
N GLN A 167 -16.00 1.65 10.68
CA GLN A 167 -17.12 0.69 10.82
C GLN A 167 -16.74 -0.72 10.37
N LEU A 168 -15.84 -0.82 9.40
CA LEU A 168 -15.34 -2.10 8.87
C LEU A 168 -14.09 -2.61 9.62
N HIS A 169 -13.68 -1.92 10.70
CA HIS A 169 -12.47 -2.24 11.48
C HIS A 169 -11.17 -2.24 10.65
N MET A 170 -11.12 -1.41 9.60
CA MET A 170 -9.95 -1.17 8.77
C MET A 170 -9.19 0.07 9.26
N GLN A 171 -7.88 0.06 9.14
CA GLN A 171 -7.07 1.27 9.30
C GLN A 171 -7.22 2.15 8.05
N ALA A 172 -7.50 3.45 8.23
CA ALA A 172 -7.53 4.38 7.11
C ALA A 172 -6.15 4.98 6.86
N VAL A 173 -5.76 5.07 5.59
CA VAL A 173 -4.53 5.70 5.13
C VAL A 173 -4.88 6.79 4.13
N GLY A 174 -4.49 8.03 4.38
CA GLY A 174 -4.66 9.13 3.42
C GLY A 174 -3.48 9.20 2.46
N GLU A 175 -3.74 9.15 1.15
CA GLU A 175 -2.70 9.20 0.14
C GLU A 175 -2.54 10.57 -0.51
N GLY A 176 -1.35 10.84 -1.06
CA GLY A 176 -1.09 12.08 -1.78
C GLY A 176 -1.15 13.32 -0.91
N ILE A 177 -0.72 13.24 0.34
CA ILE A 177 -0.51 14.41 1.19
C ILE A 177 0.64 15.22 0.60
N GLU A 178 0.33 16.37 -0.01
CA GLU A 178 1.32 17.18 -0.72
C GLU A 178 1.77 18.42 0.05
N ASP A 179 0.94 18.87 1.03
CA ASP A 179 1.24 20.05 1.82
C ASP A 179 0.77 19.93 3.28
N ARG A 180 1.06 20.97 4.06
CA ARG A 180 0.68 21.06 5.47
C ARG A 180 -0.83 21.13 5.68
N ALA A 181 -1.57 21.73 4.76
CA ALA A 181 -3.03 21.88 4.89
C ALA A 181 -3.74 20.53 4.72
N ASP A 182 -3.29 19.69 3.76
CA ASP A 182 -3.77 18.32 3.59
C ASP A 182 -3.51 17.49 4.85
N TRP A 183 -2.28 17.57 5.39
CA TRP A 183 -1.90 16.89 6.63
C TRP A 183 -2.79 17.29 7.81
N ASP A 184 -2.99 18.60 8.04
CA ASP A 184 -3.74 19.11 9.18
C ASP A 184 -5.24 18.73 9.08
N VAL A 185 -5.82 18.71 7.87
CA VAL A 185 -7.20 18.27 7.64
C VAL A 185 -7.37 16.80 7.94
N LEU A 186 -6.54 15.92 7.38
CA LEU A 186 -6.64 14.48 7.63
C LEU A 186 -6.46 14.16 9.11
N ARG A 187 -5.51 14.81 9.76
CA ARG A 187 -5.30 14.67 11.21
C ARG A 187 -6.51 15.12 12.01
N ALA A 188 -7.13 16.26 11.66
CA ALA A 188 -8.33 16.75 12.31
C ALA A 188 -9.55 15.83 12.11
N LEU A 189 -9.63 15.14 10.97
CA LEU A 189 -10.64 14.13 10.68
C LEU A 189 -10.38 12.78 11.36
N GLY A 190 -9.23 12.62 12.04
CA GLY A 190 -8.88 11.38 12.74
C GLY A 190 -8.30 10.28 11.84
N CYS A 191 -7.70 10.65 10.70
CA CYS A 191 -6.96 9.70 9.87
C CYS A 191 -5.72 9.20 10.63
N GLU A 192 -5.54 7.88 10.68
CA GLU A 192 -4.52 7.25 11.52
C GLU A 192 -3.15 7.17 10.84
N ALA A 193 -3.13 7.09 9.51
CA ALA A 193 -1.90 6.99 8.73
C ALA A 193 -1.99 7.84 7.46
N GLY A 194 -0.84 8.26 6.96
CA GLY A 194 -0.79 9.06 5.75
C GLY A 194 0.48 8.82 4.94
N GLN A 195 0.37 9.07 3.62
CA GLN A 195 1.44 8.92 2.65
C GLN A 195 1.41 10.09 1.67
N GLY A 196 2.58 10.62 1.32
CA GLY A 196 2.66 11.69 0.32
C GLY A 196 3.97 12.46 0.36
N TYR A 197 4.15 13.36 -0.59
CA TYR A 197 5.40 14.11 -0.77
C TYR A 197 5.67 15.13 0.33
N PHE A 198 4.64 15.52 1.07
CA PHE A 198 4.82 16.32 2.29
C PHE A 198 5.58 15.53 3.37
N ILE A 199 5.35 14.22 3.45
CA ILE A 199 5.99 13.34 4.42
C ILE A 199 7.37 12.94 3.91
N ALA A 200 7.43 12.30 2.73
CA ALA A 200 8.67 11.92 2.07
C ALA A 200 8.49 11.78 0.56
N ARG A 201 9.48 12.18 -0.20
CA ARG A 201 9.59 11.79 -1.61
C ARG A 201 10.17 10.36 -1.70
N PRO A 202 9.88 9.61 -2.78
CA PRO A 202 10.51 8.30 -2.99
C PRO A 202 12.04 8.41 -2.91
N MET A 203 12.63 7.56 -2.08
CA MET A 203 14.06 7.54 -1.82
C MET A 203 14.61 6.11 -1.92
N PRO A 204 15.94 5.93 -2.10
CA PRO A 204 16.60 4.63 -1.96
C PRO A 204 16.39 4.03 -0.57
N ALA A 205 16.33 2.69 -0.49
CA ALA A 205 16.02 1.99 0.75
C ALA A 205 17.09 2.22 1.85
N GLU A 206 18.32 2.48 1.46
CA GLU A 206 19.43 2.81 2.35
C GLU A 206 19.25 4.16 3.06
N GLU A 207 18.50 5.10 2.50
CA GLU A 207 18.26 6.43 3.07
C GLU A 207 17.06 6.43 4.06
N VAL A 208 16.23 5.38 4.04
CA VAL A 208 14.95 5.36 4.78
C VAL A 208 15.15 5.49 6.30
N LEU A 209 16.14 4.80 6.86
CA LEU A 209 16.34 4.79 8.31
C LEU A 209 16.85 6.15 8.83
N ASP A 210 17.73 6.80 8.09
CA ASP A 210 18.23 8.14 8.42
C ASP A 210 17.10 9.17 8.31
N TRP A 211 16.30 9.08 7.26
CA TRP A 211 15.10 9.90 7.09
C TRP A 211 14.09 9.68 8.24
N MET A 212 13.82 8.44 8.63
CA MET A 212 12.91 8.13 9.76
C MET A 212 13.40 8.77 11.07
N SER A 213 14.69 8.73 11.31
CA SER A 213 15.30 9.33 12.51
C SER A 213 15.11 10.84 12.51
N ALA A 214 15.44 11.51 11.39
CA ALA A 214 15.27 12.95 11.23
C ALA A 214 13.80 13.40 11.34
N TRP A 215 12.89 12.62 10.75
CA TRP A 215 11.45 12.89 10.83
C TRP A 215 10.94 12.83 12.27
N ARG A 216 11.36 11.81 13.04
CA ARG A 216 10.99 11.66 14.46
C ARG A 216 11.46 12.82 15.31
N GLU A 217 12.66 13.31 15.08
CA GLU A 217 13.21 14.48 15.79
C GLU A 217 12.37 15.74 15.55
N GLN A 218 11.88 15.93 14.32
CA GLN A 218 11.11 17.11 13.93
C GLN A 218 9.63 17.05 14.35
N HIS A 219 9.02 15.86 14.35
CA HIS A 219 7.57 15.73 14.50
C HIS A 219 7.15 14.90 15.72
N GLY A 220 8.10 14.34 16.47
CA GLY A 220 7.86 13.50 17.64
C GLY A 220 7.45 12.05 17.30
N PRO A 221 7.40 11.15 18.28
CA PRO A 221 7.19 9.72 18.08
C PRO A 221 5.80 9.34 17.54
N ALA A 222 4.80 10.21 17.70
CA ALA A 222 3.43 9.96 17.24
C ALA A 222 3.20 10.28 15.75
N ALA A 223 4.20 10.81 15.04
CA ALA A 223 4.06 11.25 13.65
C ALA A 223 4.40 10.17 12.62
N ILE A 224 4.91 9.01 13.05
CA ILE A 224 5.24 7.90 12.14
C ILE A 224 4.40 6.68 12.51
N SER A 225 3.28 6.58 11.87
CA SER A 225 2.60 5.32 11.65
C SER A 225 2.85 4.95 10.18
N LYS A 226 3.75 4.01 9.94
CA LYS A 226 4.09 3.36 8.66
C LYS A 226 4.68 4.28 7.57
N ALA A 227 5.93 4.05 7.26
CA ALA A 227 6.51 4.35 5.95
C ALA A 227 6.17 3.20 5.00
#